data_fddc9a1a9d2dc7126b942a65a13be508
#
_entry.id   fddc9a1a9d2dc7126b942a65a13be508
#
_cell.length_a   1.000
_cell.length_b   1.000
_cell.length_c   1.000
_cell.angle_alpha   90.00
_cell.angle_beta   90.00
_cell.angle_gamma   90.00
#
_symmetry.space_group_name_H-M   'P 1'
#
loop_
_entity.id
_entity.type
_entity.pdbx_description
1 polymer ?
#
loop_
_entity_poly.entity_id
_entity_poly.type
_entity_poly.pdbx_seq_one_letter_code
_entity_poly.pdbx_strand_id
1 'polypeptide(L)'
;MIVGFNEEELLPACLQSIGFCNDIHYTDLGSTDGSVKIAEQFAQHIYHRAPVPSCEMIQTEVVHYTKNDWVIFIDPDEVVDETLATEIINRFDELTSQPQVGGIKVPWQFYFKRTRLRGTVWGGKNQKFFLVNKHRFAFDPVVHYGRKLKPAFTSTTIALNKGETNVLHHYWMNSWQVFIRKHRRYLINEGIDRYNIGTRTSFKEVLLAPYYEFKRSFWTLKGYKDGILGFFLSAFWAWYQTSAMLSLYKIQQQKALQAK
;
A
#
# COMPACT_ATOMS: atom_id res chain seq x y z
N MET A 1 6.01 -1.91 12.27
CA MET A 1 6.63 -0.68 11.74
C MET A 1 5.55 0.16 11.07
N ILE A 2 5.44 1.43 11.46
CA ILE A 2 4.42 2.38 11.02
C ILE A 2 5.13 3.68 10.63
N VAL A 3 4.69 4.31 9.54
CA VAL A 3 5.13 5.65 9.11
C VAL A 3 3.89 6.53 8.98
N GLY A 4 3.83 7.64 9.68
CA GLY A 4 2.65 8.50 9.75
C GLY A 4 2.93 9.98 9.55
N PHE A 5 1.90 10.70 9.09
CA PHE A 5 1.87 12.16 8.99
C PHE A 5 0.43 12.65 9.13
N ASN A 6 0.09 13.27 10.28
CA ASN A 6 -1.24 13.76 10.60
C ASN A 6 -2.33 12.67 10.51
N GLU A 7 -2.20 11.64 11.34
CA GLU A 7 -3.05 10.44 11.35
C GLU A 7 -3.82 10.26 12.68
N GLU A 8 -4.02 11.33 13.46
CA GLU A 8 -4.61 11.25 14.81
C GLU A 8 -5.99 10.56 14.85
N GLU A 9 -6.76 10.62 13.74
CA GLU A 9 -8.09 10.02 13.64
C GLU A 9 -8.06 8.49 13.57
N LEU A 10 -7.12 7.91 12.81
CA LEU A 10 -7.09 6.47 12.49
C LEU A 10 -5.99 5.71 13.25
N LEU A 11 -4.92 6.39 13.63
CA LEU A 11 -3.76 5.80 14.29
C LEU A 11 -4.11 5.03 15.59
N PRO A 12 -5.04 5.48 16.46
CA PRO A 12 -5.38 4.72 17.67
C PRO A 12 -5.89 3.32 17.37
N ALA A 13 -6.80 3.17 16.40
CA ALA A 13 -7.34 1.87 16.00
C ALA A 13 -6.27 0.97 15.37
N CYS A 14 -5.39 1.54 14.55
CA CYS A 14 -4.23 0.82 13.99
C CYS A 14 -3.34 0.26 15.11
N LEU A 15 -2.89 1.09 16.03
CA LEU A 15 -2.00 0.70 17.12
C LEU A 15 -2.63 -0.32 18.06
N GLN A 16 -3.92 -0.15 18.42
CA GLN A 16 -4.66 -1.13 19.21
C GLN A 16 -4.72 -2.50 18.54
N SER A 17 -4.93 -2.52 17.21
CA SER A 17 -5.09 -3.77 16.45
C SER A 17 -3.81 -4.61 16.37
N ILE A 18 -2.65 -3.99 16.60
CA ILE A 18 -1.33 -4.65 16.64
C ILE A 18 -0.75 -4.75 18.05
N GLY A 19 -1.59 -4.62 19.09
CA GLY A 19 -1.19 -4.70 20.48
C GLY A 19 -0.56 -6.05 20.90
N PHE A 20 -0.61 -7.05 20.04
CA PHE A 20 0.12 -8.31 20.19
C PHE A 20 1.62 -8.19 19.84
N CYS A 21 2.05 -7.08 19.24
CA CYS A 21 3.46 -6.80 18.96
C CYS A 21 4.11 -6.13 20.17
N ASN A 22 5.32 -6.54 20.50
CA ASN A 22 6.10 -6.00 21.62
C ASN A 22 7.30 -5.12 21.20
N ASP A 23 7.43 -4.85 19.91
CA ASP A 23 8.52 -4.03 19.33
C ASP A 23 7.91 -3.16 18.22
N ILE A 24 7.18 -2.10 18.63
CA ILE A 24 6.48 -1.19 17.71
C ILE A 24 7.37 0.02 17.44
N HIS A 25 7.69 0.23 16.17
CA HIS A 25 8.42 1.37 15.64
C HIS A 25 7.48 2.31 14.90
N TYR A 26 7.35 3.54 15.38
CA TYR A 26 6.60 4.60 14.73
C TYR A 26 7.55 5.68 14.20
N THR A 27 7.42 6.06 12.95
CA THR A 27 8.15 7.18 12.36
C THR A 27 7.20 8.30 12.00
N ASP A 28 7.36 9.43 12.67
CA ASP A 28 6.63 10.66 12.41
C ASP A 28 7.32 11.50 11.32
N LEU A 29 6.56 11.95 10.34
CA LEU A 29 7.03 12.79 9.23
C LEU A 29 6.71 14.30 9.46
N GLY A 30 6.74 14.73 10.71
CA GLY A 30 6.50 16.12 11.08
C GLY A 30 5.02 16.45 11.29
N SER A 31 4.27 15.57 11.95
CA SER A 31 2.86 15.77 12.28
C SER A 31 2.67 17.01 13.16
N THR A 32 1.57 17.71 12.93
CA THR A 32 1.15 18.91 13.68
C THR A 32 -0.11 18.69 14.51
N ASP A 33 -0.69 17.47 14.42
CA ASP A 33 -1.85 17.02 15.17
C ASP A 33 -1.45 16.15 16.39
N GLY A 34 -2.38 15.39 16.96
CA GLY A 34 -2.18 14.49 18.10
C GLY A 34 -1.43 13.20 17.80
N SER A 35 -1.01 12.93 16.58
CA SER A 35 -0.43 11.63 16.16
C SER A 35 0.74 11.17 17.03
N VAL A 36 1.70 12.06 17.34
CA VAL A 36 2.87 11.71 18.14
C VAL A 36 2.47 11.32 19.55
N LYS A 37 1.58 12.10 20.21
CA LYS A 37 1.08 11.80 21.57
C LYS A 37 0.33 10.47 21.64
N ILE A 38 -0.35 10.10 20.57
CA ILE A 38 -1.02 8.80 20.45
C ILE A 38 0.04 7.69 20.32
N ALA A 39 1.03 7.87 19.45
CA ALA A 39 2.08 6.87 19.26
C ALA A 39 2.89 6.62 20.54
N GLU A 40 3.15 7.64 21.37
CA GLU A 40 3.85 7.53 22.66
C GLU A 40 3.18 6.57 23.64
N GLN A 41 1.88 6.31 23.50
CA GLN A 41 1.15 5.38 24.37
C GLN A 41 1.34 3.90 23.99
N PHE A 42 1.79 3.61 22.77
CA PHE A 42 1.85 2.25 22.24
C PHE A 42 3.24 1.85 21.72
N ALA A 43 3.98 2.79 21.11
CA ALA A 43 5.23 2.48 20.43
C ALA A 43 6.42 2.51 21.39
N GLN A 44 7.29 1.52 21.30
CA GLN A 44 8.55 1.44 22.05
C GLN A 44 9.63 2.34 21.43
N HIS A 45 9.51 2.63 20.13
CA HIS A 45 10.48 3.43 19.38
C HIS A 45 9.76 4.46 18.53
N ILE A 46 10.10 5.75 18.72
CA ILE A 46 9.57 6.86 17.92
C ILE A 46 10.73 7.57 17.26
N TYR A 47 10.60 7.77 15.97
CA TYR A 47 11.57 8.48 15.13
C TYR A 47 10.92 9.70 14.50
N HIS A 48 11.62 10.82 14.48
CA HIS A 48 11.19 12.03 13.79
C HIS A 48 12.01 12.21 12.52
N ARG A 49 11.34 12.38 11.39
CA ARG A 49 11.96 12.60 10.08
C ARG A 49 11.30 13.76 9.37
N ALA A 50 12.04 14.42 8.51
CA ALA A 50 11.44 15.39 7.60
C ALA A 50 10.46 14.69 6.63
N PRO A 51 9.43 15.38 6.14
CA PRO A 51 8.53 14.85 5.13
C PRO A 51 9.30 14.32 3.91
N VAL A 52 8.95 13.12 3.48
CA VAL A 52 9.56 12.46 2.32
C VAL A 52 8.49 12.19 1.25
N PRO A 53 8.87 12.03 -0.02
CA PRO A 53 7.92 11.74 -1.11
C PRO A 53 7.12 10.45 -0.89
N SER A 54 7.73 9.44 -0.25
CA SER A 54 7.08 8.16 0.00
C SER A 54 7.55 7.50 1.30
N CYS A 55 6.68 6.72 1.92
CA CYS A 55 6.99 5.97 3.15
C CYS A 55 8.02 4.87 2.92
N GLU A 56 8.16 4.36 1.69
CA GLU A 56 9.16 3.35 1.33
C GLU A 56 10.59 3.82 1.61
N MET A 57 10.87 5.11 1.43
CA MET A 57 12.19 5.69 1.76
C MET A 57 12.53 5.52 3.24
N ILE A 58 11.55 5.77 4.11
CA ILE A 58 11.70 5.58 5.55
C ILE A 58 11.78 4.10 5.91
N GLN A 59 10.95 3.28 5.30
CA GLN A 59 10.93 1.83 5.57
C GLN A 59 12.28 1.17 5.25
N THR A 60 12.96 1.62 4.19
CA THR A 60 14.29 1.16 3.81
C THR A 60 15.34 1.42 4.91
N GLU A 61 15.22 2.55 5.60
CA GLU A 61 16.11 2.91 6.70
C GLU A 61 15.74 2.19 8.00
N VAL A 62 14.50 2.36 8.43
CA VAL A 62 14.06 2.00 9.79
C VAL A 62 13.93 0.47 9.97
N VAL A 63 13.74 -0.29 8.89
CA VAL A 63 13.67 -1.77 8.96
C VAL A 63 14.91 -2.39 9.63
N HIS A 64 16.06 -1.75 9.51
CA HIS A 64 17.30 -2.22 10.11
C HIS A 64 17.39 -2.00 11.62
N TYR A 65 16.53 -1.16 12.20
CA TYR A 65 16.47 -0.89 13.63
C TYR A 65 15.61 -1.91 14.41
N THR A 66 14.78 -2.69 13.71
CA THR A 66 13.94 -3.70 14.35
C THR A 66 14.80 -4.85 14.92
N LYS A 67 14.46 -5.30 16.14
CA LYS A 67 15.16 -6.42 16.79
C LYS A 67 14.87 -7.74 16.08
N ASN A 68 13.63 -7.92 15.67
CA ASN A 68 13.13 -9.17 15.09
C ASN A 68 13.42 -9.25 13.58
N ASP A 69 13.61 -10.46 13.07
CA ASP A 69 13.78 -10.70 11.63
C ASP A 69 12.47 -10.58 10.87
N TRP A 70 11.36 -10.91 11.52
CA TRP A 70 10.02 -10.79 10.96
C TRP A 70 9.39 -9.48 11.37
N VAL A 71 9.00 -8.68 10.39
CA VAL A 71 8.49 -7.33 10.57
C VAL A 71 7.11 -7.18 9.92
N ILE A 72 6.17 -6.66 10.69
CA ILE A 72 4.87 -6.21 10.19
C ILE A 72 5.02 -4.78 9.66
N PHE A 73 4.62 -4.55 8.40
CA PHE A 73 4.46 -3.23 7.81
C PHE A 73 2.97 -2.90 7.73
N ILE A 74 2.56 -1.93 8.51
CA ILE A 74 1.16 -1.50 8.58
C ILE A 74 1.10 0.03 8.41
N ASP A 75 0.10 0.49 7.66
CA ASP A 75 -0.14 1.91 7.47
C ASP A 75 -1.07 2.44 8.58
N PRO A 76 -1.01 3.74 8.98
CA PRO A 76 -1.82 4.28 10.09
C PRO A 76 -3.33 4.15 9.87
N ASP A 77 -3.76 4.05 8.61
CA ASP A 77 -5.15 3.87 8.18
C ASP A 77 -5.55 2.39 7.99
N GLU A 78 -4.74 1.46 8.52
CA GLU A 78 -5.01 0.02 8.50
C GLU A 78 -5.31 -0.52 9.90
N VAL A 79 -6.22 -1.49 9.97
CA VAL A 79 -6.63 -2.17 11.20
C VAL A 79 -6.64 -3.67 10.96
N VAL A 80 -5.95 -4.41 11.82
CA VAL A 80 -5.93 -5.87 11.79
C VAL A 80 -7.22 -6.39 12.42
N ASP A 81 -7.95 -7.23 11.69
CA ASP A 81 -9.12 -7.93 12.22
C ASP A 81 -8.70 -8.87 13.38
N GLU A 82 -9.53 -8.99 14.42
CA GLU A 82 -9.25 -9.85 15.59
C GLU A 82 -8.96 -11.31 15.20
N THR A 83 -9.71 -11.83 14.22
CA THR A 83 -9.51 -13.20 13.74
C THR A 83 -8.20 -13.35 13.01
N LEU A 84 -7.77 -12.33 12.25
CA LEU A 84 -6.47 -12.30 11.59
C LEU A 84 -5.32 -12.22 12.61
N ALA A 85 -5.45 -11.35 13.62
CA ALA A 85 -4.46 -11.26 14.70
C ALA A 85 -4.30 -12.60 15.41
N THR A 86 -5.40 -13.24 15.78
CA THR A 86 -5.42 -14.56 16.43
C THR A 86 -4.78 -15.63 15.56
N GLU A 87 -5.08 -15.68 14.26
CA GLU A 87 -4.48 -16.65 13.34
C GLU A 87 -2.97 -16.42 13.17
N ILE A 88 -2.53 -15.17 13.08
CA ILE A 88 -1.11 -14.84 13.02
C ILE A 88 -0.39 -15.33 14.28
N ILE A 89 -0.91 -15.00 15.46
CA ILE A 89 -0.30 -15.40 16.74
C ILE A 89 -0.21 -16.92 16.85
N ASN A 90 -1.31 -17.63 16.60
CA ASN A 90 -1.37 -19.08 16.76
C ASN A 90 -0.52 -19.85 15.75
N ARG A 91 -0.30 -19.29 14.57
CA ARG A 91 0.42 -19.96 13.49
C ARG A 91 1.78 -19.34 13.19
N PHE A 92 2.26 -18.42 14.01
CA PHE A 92 3.48 -17.68 13.74
C PHE A 92 4.66 -18.62 13.48
N ASP A 93 4.90 -19.59 14.38
CA ASP A 93 6.01 -20.54 14.26
C ASP A 93 5.85 -21.43 13.03
N GLU A 94 4.65 -21.94 12.74
CA GLU A 94 4.36 -22.72 11.52
C GLU A 94 4.66 -21.90 10.26
N LEU A 95 4.17 -20.65 10.21
CA LEU A 95 4.29 -19.79 9.04
C LEU A 95 5.73 -19.31 8.79
N THR A 96 6.53 -19.19 9.85
CA THR A 96 7.88 -18.57 9.77
C THR A 96 9.02 -19.58 9.82
N SER A 97 8.80 -20.81 10.28
CA SER A 97 9.82 -21.86 10.42
C SER A 97 10.36 -22.35 9.08
N GLN A 98 9.64 -22.19 7.99
CA GLN A 98 10.06 -22.67 6.66
C GLN A 98 11.17 -21.77 6.10
N PRO A 99 12.40 -22.32 5.84
CA PRO A 99 13.53 -21.50 5.41
C PRO A 99 13.31 -20.75 4.10
N GLN A 100 12.46 -21.31 3.21
CA GLN A 100 12.15 -20.72 1.91
C GLN A 100 11.09 -19.61 1.96
N VAL A 101 10.28 -19.49 3.05
CA VAL A 101 9.23 -18.49 3.14
C VAL A 101 9.83 -17.16 3.58
N GLY A 102 9.77 -16.15 2.73
CA GLY A 102 10.24 -14.79 3.01
C GLY A 102 9.14 -13.83 3.43
N GLY A 103 7.87 -14.10 3.09
CA GLY A 103 6.78 -13.20 3.42
C GLY A 103 5.42 -13.87 3.51
N ILE A 104 4.56 -13.29 4.31
CA ILE A 104 3.18 -13.73 4.55
C ILE A 104 2.25 -12.66 4.01
N LYS A 105 1.37 -13.08 3.09
CA LYS A 105 0.32 -12.23 2.53
C LYS A 105 -0.97 -12.44 3.31
N VAL A 106 -1.71 -11.35 3.49
CA VAL A 106 -3.03 -11.37 4.11
C VAL A 106 -4.06 -10.75 3.17
N PRO A 107 -5.34 -11.13 3.28
CA PRO A 107 -6.42 -10.46 2.57
C PRO A 107 -6.47 -8.99 2.96
N TRP A 108 -6.57 -8.10 1.96
CA TRP A 108 -6.52 -6.66 2.13
C TRP A 108 -7.81 -6.03 1.63
N GLN A 109 -8.58 -5.46 2.57
CA GLN A 109 -9.92 -4.95 2.32
C GLN A 109 -9.96 -3.43 2.37
N PHE A 110 -10.29 -2.80 1.24
CA PHE A 110 -10.36 -1.34 1.12
C PHE A 110 -11.74 -0.79 1.48
N TYR A 111 -11.73 0.38 2.10
CA TYR A 111 -12.92 1.17 2.39
C TYR A 111 -12.78 2.57 1.79
N PHE A 112 -13.82 3.01 1.08
CA PHE A 112 -13.97 4.41 0.65
C PHE A 112 -15.03 5.07 1.54
N LYS A 113 -14.65 6.09 2.29
CA LYS A 113 -15.41 6.56 3.45
C LYS A 113 -15.62 5.38 4.40
N ARG A 114 -16.84 4.98 4.64
CA ARG A 114 -17.14 3.77 5.45
C ARG A 114 -17.68 2.63 4.61
N THR A 115 -17.69 2.79 3.27
CA THR A 115 -18.22 1.78 2.36
C THR A 115 -17.12 0.81 1.96
N ARG A 116 -17.31 -0.46 2.27
CA ARG A 116 -16.45 -1.55 1.81
C ARG A 116 -16.49 -1.65 0.29
N LEU A 117 -15.33 -1.66 -0.34
CA LEU A 117 -15.20 -1.90 -1.76
C LEU A 117 -15.12 -3.40 -2.06
N ARG A 118 -15.92 -3.86 -3.03
CA ARG A 118 -16.01 -5.27 -3.46
C ARG A 118 -15.44 -5.50 -4.84
N GLY A 119 -15.19 -4.43 -5.54
CA GLY A 119 -14.68 -4.42 -6.90
C GLY A 119 -13.71 -3.27 -7.13
N THR A 120 -13.53 -2.89 -8.42
CA THR A 120 -12.53 -1.94 -8.87
C THR A 120 -11.08 -2.40 -8.64
N VAL A 121 -10.11 -1.59 -8.97
CA VAL A 121 -8.68 -1.86 -8.71
C VAL A 121 -8.35 -1.85 -7.21
N TRP A 122 -9.19 -1.22 -6.38
CA TRP A 122 -9.00 -1.14 -4.93
C TRP A 122 -9.73 -2.23 -4.15
N GLY A 123 -11.00 -2.51 -4.49
CA GLY A 123 -11.81 -3.52 -3.79
C GLY A 123 -11.77 -4.91 -4.39
N GLY A 124 -11.01 -5.12 -5.49
CA GLY A 124 -10.79 -6.44 -6.08
C GLY A 124 -10.07 -7.40 -5.12
N LYS A 125 -9.60 -8.52 -5.64
CA LYS A 125 -8.85 -9.49 -4.85
C LYS A 125 -7.48 -8.93 -4.48
N ASN A 126 -7.41 -8.21 -3.39
CA ASN A 126 -6.18 -7.63 -2.92
C ASN A 126 -5.57 -8.46 -1.80
N GLN A 127 -4.26 -8.63 -1.88
CA GLN A 127 -3.43 -9.22 -0.85
C GLN A 127 -2.26 -8.27 -0.60
N LYS A 128 -1.90 -8.08 0.66
CA LYS A 128 -0.74 -7.30 1.07
C LYS A 128 0.30 -8.23 1.68
N PHE A 129 1.57 -8.05 1.34
CA PHE A 129 2.65 -8.55 2.17
C PHE A 129 2.59 -7.81 3.51
N PHE A 130 2.11 -8.49 4.53
CA PHE A 130 1.87 -7.92 5.84
C PHE A 130 3.03 -8.20 6.79
N LEU A 131 3.44 -9.47 6.88
CA LEU A 131 4.58 -9.91 7.67
C LEU A 131 5.70 -10.33 6.70
N VAL A 132 6.88 -9.75 6.84
CA VAL A 132 8.03 -10.01 5.97
C VAL A 132 9.29 -10.29 6.77
N ASN A 133 10.12 -11.21 6.31
CA ASN A 133 11.45 -11.40 6.85
C ASN A 133 12.40 -10.38 6.23
N LYS A 134 12.98 -9.48 7.04
CA LYS A 134 13.82 -8.37 6.57
C LYS A 134 15.05 -8.80 5.78
N HIS A 135 15.56 -10.01 5.99
CA HIS A 135 16.72 -10.54 5.27
C HIS A 135 16.36 -11.18 3.92
N ARG A 136 15.08 -11.56 3.75
CA ARG A 136 14.56 -12.23 2.55
C ARG A 136 13.85 -11.29 1.58
N PHE A 137 13.74 -10.01 1.95
CA PHE A 137 13.26 -8.92 1.10
C PHE A 137 14.39 -7.98 0.70
N ALA A 138 14.27 -7.40 -0.48
CA ALA A 138 14.99 -6.20 -0.88
C ALA A 138 14.11 -4.99 -0.58
N PHE A 139 14.73 -3.93 -0.07
CA PHE A 139 14.09 -2.67 0.25
C PHE A 139 14.71 -1.58 -0.62
N ASP A 140 13.91 -1.00 -1.51
CA ASP A 140 14.32 0.08 -2.42
C ASP A 140 13.49 1.34 -2.12
N PRO A 141 14.04 2.56 -2.20
CA PRO A 141 13.32 3.80 -1.95
C PRO A 141 12.41 4.22 -3.13
N VAL A 142 11.72 3.26 -3.75
CA VAL A 142 10.88 3.47 -4.95
C VAL A 142 9.41 3.31 -4.58
N VAL A 143 8.61 4.30 -4.92
CA VAL A 143 7.16 4.33 -4.66
C VAL A 143 6.48 3.09 -5.24
N HIS A 144 5.65 2.42 -4.45
CA HIS A 144 4.91 1.18 -4.79
C HIS A 144 5.75 -0.06 -5.13
N TYR A 145 7.07 0.05 -5.25
CA TYR A 145 7.98 -1.06 -5.57
C TYR A 145 9.08 -1.25 -4.53
N GLY A 146 8.97 -0.54 -3.41
CA GLY A 146 10.03 -0.47 -2.39
C GLY A 146 10.32 -1.79 -1.65
N ARG A 147 9.38 -2.75 -1.67
CA ARG A 147 9.56 -4.04 -0.99
C ARG A 147 9.37 -5.17 -1.97
N LYS A 148 10.44 -5.90 -2.25
CA LYS A 148 10.45 -7.01 -3.18
C LYS A 148 10.97 -8.28 -2.50
N LEU A 149 10.18 -9.35 -2.57
CA LEU A 149 10.67 -10.67 -2.18
C LEU A 149 11.84 -11.07 -3.07
N LYS A 150 12.96 -11.45 -2.46
CA LYS A 150 14.14 -11.90 -3.23
C LYS A 150 13.81 -13.19 -3.98
N PRO A 151 14.33 -13.40 -5.21
CA PRO A 151 13.95 -14.54 -6.08
C PRO A 151 14.17 -15.92 -5.46
N ALA A 152 15.10 -16.05 -4.52
CA ALA A 152 15.38 -17.31 -3.83
C ALA A 152 14.30 -17.73 -2.82
N PHE A 153 13.31 -16.86 -2.52
CA PHE A 153 12.31 -17.09 -1.49
C PHE A 153 10.90 -17.13 -2.05
N THR A 154 10.00 -17.75 -1.31
CA THR A 154 8.57 -17.88 -1.62
C THR A 154 7.73 -17.09 -0.61
N SER A 155 6.44 -16.97 -0.87
CA SER A 155 5.48 -16.41 0.08
C SER A 155 4.37 -17.39 0.37
N THR A 156 3.85 -17.35 1.61
CA THR A 156 2.60 -17.99 1.97
C THR A 156 1.48 -16.97 2.12
N THR A 157 0.25 -17.44 2.18
CA THR A 157 -0.94 -16.56 2.26
C THR A 157 -1.88 -17.08 3.34
N ILE A 158 -2.29 -16.20 4.24
CA ILE A 158 -3.42 -16.44 5.12
C ILE A 158 -4.70 -16.25 4.31
N ALA A 159 -5.58 -17.23 4.35
CA ALA A 159 -6.81 -17.22 3.57
C ALA A 159 -7.90 -16.37 4.24
N LEU A 160 -8.78 -15.81 3.41
CA LEU A 160 -10.02 -15.20 3.88
C LEU A 160 -10.95 -16.28 4.45
N ASN A 161 -11.53 -16.04 5.61
CA ASN A 161 -12.50 -16.95 6.24
C ASN A 161 -13.86 -16.92 5.50
N LYS A 162 -14.66 -17.96 5.68
CA LYS A 162 -16.01 -18.07 5.08
C LYS A 162 -16.93 -16.90 5.44
N GLY A 163 -16.76 -16.28 6.63
CA GLY A 163 -17.48 -15.10 7.09
C GLY A 163 -16.91 -13.77 6.59
N GLU A 164 -15.99 -13.80 5.63
CA GLU A 164 -15.26 -12.60 5.13
C GLU A 164 -14.50 -11.86 6.26
N THR A 165 -14.13 -12.57 7.32
CA THR A 165 -13.21 -12.15 8.37
C THR A 165 -11.79 -12.58 8.03
N ASN A 166 -10.84 -12.33 8.92
CA ASN A 166 -9.45 -12.64 8.69
C ASN A 166 -8.81 -11.68 7.67
N VAL A 167 -9.10 -10.40 7.81
CA VAL A 167 -8.70 -9.35 6.87
C VAL A 167 -7.89 -8.25 7.54
N LEU A 168 -7.05 -7.60 6.75
CA LEU A 168 -6.50 -6.30 7.06
C LEU A 168 -7.42 -5.24 6.46
N HIS A 169 -8.10 -4.48 7.33
CA HIS A 169 -8.96 -3.37 6.91
C HIS A 169 -8.10 -2.18 6.55
N HIS A 170 -8.35 -1.55 5.41
CA HIS A 170 -7.68 -0.35 4.98
C HIS A 170 -8.71 0.77 4.78
N TYR A 171 -8.79 1.67 5.73
CA TYR A 171 -9.68 2.84 5.71
C TYR A 171 -9.09 3.95 4.81
N TRP A 172 -8.81 3.56 3.60
CA TRP A 172 -7.97 4.21 2.61
C TRP A 172 -8.32 5.66 2.31
N MET A 173 -9.64 5.98 2.20
CA MET A 173 -10.09 7.34 1.86
C MET A 173 -11.37 7.70 2.59
N ASN A 174 -11.32 8.78 3.35
CA ASN A 174 -12.46 9.33 4.07
C ASN A 174 -13.25 10.39 3.27
N SER A 175 -12.70 10.93 2.17
CA SER A 175 -13.38 11.91 1.32
C SER A 175 -12.87 11.92 -0.12
N TRP A 176 -13.70 12.47 -1.04
CA TRP A 176 -13.30 12.70 -2.42
C TRP A 176 -12.17 13.72 -2.56
N GLN A 177 -12.15 14.75 -1.70
CA GLN A 177 -11.10 15.78 -1.73
C GLN A 177 -9.74 15.17 -1.41
N VAL A 178 -9.65 14.35 -0.36
CA VAL A 178 -8.42 13.64 0.03
C VAL A 178 -7.99 12.69 -1.10
N PHE A 179 -8.95 11.92 -1.65
CA PHE A 179 -8.70 11.00 -2.75
C PHE A 179 -8.09 11.69 -3.98
N ILE A 180 -8.71 12.79 -4.44
CA ILE A 180 -8.22 13.52 -5.63
C ILE A 180 -6.87 14.17 -5.35
N ARG A 181 -6.68 14.78 -4.17
CA ARG A 181 -5.42 15.43 -3.77
C ARG A 181 -4.26 14.42 -3.75
N LYS A 182 -4.47 13.24 -3.16
CA LYS A 182 -3.46 12.17 -3.08
C LYS A 182 -3.04 11.70 -4.46
N HIS A 183 -4.00 11.42 -5.35
CA HIS A 183 -3.70 10.94 -6.70
C HIS A 183 -3.07 12.02 -7.60
N ARG A 184 -3.47 13.28 -7.45
CA ARG A 184 -2.79 14.39 -8.17
C ARG A 184 -1.34 14.52 -7.75
N ARG A 185 -1.03 14.36 -6.47
CA ARG A 185 0.36 14.36 -5.98
C ARG A 185 1.18 13.22 -6.61
N TYR A 186 0.61 12.02 -6.72
CA TYR A 186 1.29 10.90 -7.36
C TYR A 186 1.53 11.14 -8.85
N LEU A 187 0.59 11.75 -9.57
CA LEU A 187 0.73 12.02 -11.00
C LEU A 187 1.93 12.92 -11.34
N ILE A 188 2.41 13.73 -10.39
CA ILE A 188 3.56 14.62 -10.63
C ILE A 188 4.79 13.82 -11.06
N ASN A 189 5.08 12.71 -10.39
CA ASN A 189 6.27 11.90 -10.62
C ASN A 189 5.99 10.59 -11.39
N GLU A 190 4.73 10.16 -11.51
CA GLU A 190 4.35 8.85 -12.04
C GLU A 190 4.96 8.55 -13.41
N GLY A 191 4.99 9.55 -14.32
CA GLY A 191 5.54 9.37 -15.64
C GLY A 191 7.05 9.14 -15.65
N ILE A 192 7.81 9.92 -14.86
CA ILE A 192 9.26 9.78 -14.77
C ILE A 192 9.64 8.50 -14.03
N ASP A 193 8.92 8.14 -13.00
CA ASP A 193 9.16 6.90 -12.24
C ASP A 193 8.97 5.67 -13.15
N ARG A 194 7.88 5.64 -13.93
CA ARG A 194 7.66 4.58 -14.93
C ARG A 194 8.75 4.54 -15.99
N TYR A 195 9.22 5.69 -16.44
CA TYR A 195 10.33 5.77 -17.39
C TYR A 195 11.61 5.17 -16.81
N ASN A 196 11.95 5.52 -15.57
CA ASN A 196 13.15 5.09 -14.87
C ASN A 196 13.20 3.59 -14.60
N ILE A 197 12.04 2.98 -14.30
CA ILE A 197 11.93 1.52 -14.15
C ILE A 197 11.85 0.75 -15.48
N GLY A 198 12.05 1.43 -16.61
CA GLY A 198 12.08 0.82 -17.94
C GLY A 198 10.72 0.68 -18.62
N THR A 199 9.62 1.16 -18.05
CA THR A 199 8.31 1.12 -18.71
C THR A 199 8.31 2.03 -19.93
N ARG A 200 7.68 1.59 -21.02
CA ARG A 200 7.51 2.36 -22.25
C ARG A 200 6.05 2.28 -22.70
N THR A 201 5.61 3.30 -23.44
CA THR A 201 4.25 3.35 -24.00
C THR A 201 4.26 4.01 -25.38
N SER A 202 3.28 3.66 -26.18
CA SER A 202 3.04 4.24 -27.49
C SER A 202 1.84 5.21 -27.46
N PHE A 203 1.73 6.09 -28.45
CA PHE A 203 0.58 6.99 -28.58
C PHE A 203 -0.75 6.22 -28.72
N LYS A 204 -0.73 5.08 -29.43
CA LYS A 204 -1.90 4.20 -29.58
C LYS A 204 -2.37 3.66 -28.24
N GLU A 205 -1.46 3.22 -27.38
CA GLU A 205 -1.78 2.74 -26.03
C GLU A 205 -2.37 3.84 -25.14
N VAL A 206 -1.81 5.06 -25.21
CA VAL A 206 -2.36 6.23 -24.50
C VAL A 206 -3.81 6.51 -24.94
N LEU A 207 -4.08 6.46 -26.25
CA LEU A 207 -5.41 6.73 -26.82
C LEU A 207 -6.44 5.68 -26.38
N LEU A 208 -6.03 4.44 -26.27
CA LEU A 208 -6.90 3.31 -25.90
C LEU A 208 -7.01 3.09 -24.38
N ALA A 209 -6.12 3.68 -23.59
CA ALA A 209 -6.06 3.50 -22.15
C ALA A 209 -7.38 3.80 -21.42
N PRO A 210 -8.16 4.87 -21.75
CA PRO A 210 -9.42 5.14 -21.06
C PRO A 210 -10.39 3.97 -21.12
N TYR A 211 -10.52 3.37 -22.31
CA TYR A 211 -11.41 2.23 -22.52
C TYR A 211 -10.92 0.99 -21.76
N TYR A 212 -9.66 0.62 -21.93
CA TYR A 212 -9.13 -0.61 -21.32
C TYR A 212 -9.07 -0.53 -19.80
N GLU A 213 -8.66 0.60 -19.24
CA GLU A 213 -8.57 0.78 -17.81
C GLU A 213 -9.95 0.88 -17.14
N PHE A 214 -10.92 1.52 -17.80
CA PHE A 214 -12.31 1.50 -17.32
C PHE A 214 -12.88 0.07 -17.37
N LYS A 215 -12.76 -0.61 -18.50
CA LYS A 215 -13.20 -2.01 -18.67
C LYS A 215 -12.57 -2.92 -17.63
N ARG A 216 -11.26 -2.78 -17.40
CA ARG A 216 -10.54 -3.55 -16.40
C ARG A 216 -11.10 -3.32 -14.99
N SER A 217 -11.21 -2.06 -14.57
CA SER A 217 -11.67 -1.72 -13.22
C SER A 217 -13.15 -2.06 -13.02
N PHE A 218 -14.03 -1.68 -13.95
CA PHE A 218 -15.47 -1.80 -13.78
C PHE A 218 -15.98 -3.23 -14.06
N TRP A 219 -15.54 -3.86 -15.17
CA TRP A 219 -16.00 -5.18 -15.57
C TRP A 219 -15.12 -6.30 -15.04
N THR A 220 -13.83 -6.30 -15.38
CA THR A 220 -12.94 -7.42 -15.03
C THR A 220 -12.74 -7.55 -13.52
N LEU A 221 -12.50 -6.43 -12.84
CA LEU A 221 -12.34 -6.37 -11.37
C LEU A 221 -13.67 -6.13 -10.65
N LYS A 222 -14.80 -6.30 -11.36
CA LYS A 222 -16.14 -6.29 -10.79
C LYS A 222 -16.53 -5.00 -10.06
N GLY A 223 -16.02 -3.83 -10.49
CA GLY A 223 -16.37 -2.53 -9.94
C GLY A 223 -17.87 -2.25 -9.93
N TYR A 224 -18.64 -2.89 -10.84
CA TYR A 224 -20.11 -2.82 -10.85
C TYR A 224 -20.74 -3.32 -9.53
N LYS A 225 -20.04 -4.15 -8.74
CA LYS A 225 -20.53 -4.60 -7.42
C LYS A 225 -20.61 -3.49 -6.39
N ASP A 226 -19.89 -2.39 -6.61
CA ASP A 226 -19.89 -1.21 -5.76
C ASP A 226 -20.88 -0.14 -6.28
N GLY A 227 -21.72 -0.48 -7.26
CA GLY A 227 -22.77 0.38 -7.80
C GLY A 227 -22.22 1.68 -8.39
N ILE A 228 -22.89 2.80 -8.09
CA ILE A 228 -22.51 4.14 -8.56
C ILE A 228 -21.08 4.52 -8.10
N LEU A 229 -20.72 4.18 -6.87
CA LEU A 229 -19.36 4.43 -6.35
C LEU A 229 -18.31 3.72 -7.21
N GLY A 230 -18.55 2.44 -7.54
CA GLY A 230 -17.65 1.66 -8.37
C GLY A 230 -17.51 2.21 -9.79
N PHE A 231 -18.60 2.77 -10.36
CA PHE A 231 -18.54 3.46 -11.65
C PHE A 231 -17.63 4.69 -11.59
N PHE A 232 -17.83 5.58 -10.61
CA PHE A 232 -16.99 6.78 -10.47
C PHE A 232 -15.54 6.46 -10.17
N LEU A 233 -15.27 5.48 -9.31
CA LEU A 233 -13.91 5.04 -9.02
C LEU A 233 -13.24 4.46 -10.28
N SER A 234 -13.95 3.68 -11.08
CA SER A 234 -13.43 3.11 -12.33
C SER A 234 -13.16 4.17 -13.39
N ALA A 235 -14.05 5.16 -13.53
CA ALA A 235 -13.85 6.30 -14.42
C ALA A 235 -12.63 7.14 -13.98
N PHE A 236 -12.49 7.40 -12.68
CA PHE A 236 -11.34 8.09 -12.14
C PHE A 236 -10.03 7.31 -12.38
N TRP A 237 -10.04 5.99 -12.19
CA TRP A 237 -8.89 5.14 -12.46
C TRP A 237 -8.45 5.21 -13.92
N ALA A 238 -9.42 5.15 -14.84
CA ALA A 238 -9.14 5.27 -16.27
C ALA A 238 -8.50 6.62 -16.60
N TRP A 239 -9.03 7.71 -16.04
CA TRP A 239 -8.43 9.04 -16.17
C TRP A 239 -7.01 9.10 -15.59
N TYR A 240 -6.80 8.57 -14.39
CA TYR A 240 -5.51 8.56 -13.72
C TYR A 240 -4.45 7.82 -14.54
N GLN A 241 -4.75 6.60 -14.96
CA GLN A 241 -3.82 5.78 -15.74
C GLN A 241 -3.51 6.41 -17.10
N THR A 242 -4.51 6.96 -17.77
CA THR A 242 -4.32 7.67 -19.05
C THR A 242 -3.42 8.87 -18.87
N SER A 243 -3.61 9.66 -17.80
CA SER A 243 -2.78 10.83 -17.49
C SER A 243 -1.31 10.43 -17.21
N ALA A 244 -1.11 9.34 -16.46
CA ALA A 244 0.20 8.79 -16.16
C ALA A 244 0.90 8.28 -17.44
N MET A 245 0.18 7.57 -18.31
CA MET A 245 0.71 7.10 -19.59
C MET A 245 1.04 8.24 -20.54
N LEU A 246 0.22 9.29 -20.58
CA LEU A 246 0.49 10.49 -21.38
C LEU A 246 1.75 11.22 -20.89
N SER A 247 1.93 11.31 -19.56
CA SER A 247 3.16 11.87 -18.97
C SER A 247 4.39 11.05 -19.37
N LEU A 248 4.32 9.72 -19.25
CA LEU A 248 5.38 8.81 -19.67
C LEU A 248 5.70 8.98 -21.15
N TYR A 249 4.69 9.04 -22.03
CA TYR A 249 4.88 9.23 -23.47
C TYR A 249 5.61 10.55 -23.77
N LYS A 250 5.21 11.66 -23.13
CA LYS A 250 5.88 12.97 -23.30
C LYS A 250 7.34 12.90 -22.87
N ILE A 251 7.65 12.26 -21.76
CA ILE A 251 9.03 12.08 -21.26
C ILE A 251 9.86 11.27 -22.25
N GLN A 252 9.30 10.19 -22.81
CA GLN A 252 9.98 9.39 -23.83
C GLN A 252 10.36 10.24 -25.07
N GLN A 253 9.43 11.09 -25.55
CA GLN A 253 9.70 11.96 -26.69
C GLN A 253 10.80 12.98 -26.37
N GLN A 254 10.75 13.62 -25.20
CA GLN A 254 11.77 14.57 -24.77
C GLN A 254 13.17 13.92 -24.68
N LYS A 255 13.26 12.73 -24.07
CA LYS A 255 14.52 11.99 -23.97
C LYS A 255 15.06 11.53 -25.31
N ALA A 256 14.20 11.14 -26.24
CA ALA A 256 14.59 10.77 -27.60
C ALA A 256 15.11 11.97 -28.43
N LEU A 257 14.57 13.18 -28.19
CA LEU A 257 15.06 14.41 -28.83
C LEU A 257 16.42 14.87 -28.26
N GLN A 258 16.65 14.65 -26.96
CA GLN A 258 17.92 14.98 -26.30
C GLN A 258 19.08 14.03 -26.67
N ALA A 259 18.77 12.85 -27.18
CA ALA A 259 19.74 11.82 -27.56
C ALA A 259 20.16 11.93 -29.04
N LYS A 260 19.53 12.83 -29.81
CA LYS A 260 19.89 13.20 -31.19
C LYS A 260 20.79 14.42 -31.22
#